data_3ebdce5d7197f8a335b9741aabecc60d
#
_entry.id   3ebdce5d7197f8a335b9741aabecc60d
#
_cell.length_a   1.000
_cell.length_b   1.000
_cell.length_c   1.000
_cell.angle_alpha   90.00
_cell.angle_beta   90.00
_cell.angle_gamma   90.00
#
_symmetry.space_group_name_H-M   'P 1'
#
loop_
_entity.id
_entity.type
_entity.pdbx_description
1 polymer ?
#
loop_
_entity_poly.entity_id
_entity_poly.type
_entity_poly.pdbx_seq_one_letter_code
_entity_poly.pdbx_strand_id
1 'polypeptide(L)'
;MLSGVLMALSIIPSVYFKDGVTLQLVISSAATFCSGGLLYLLNRGSSRNIGKRDGYLIVTLGWVVMSLFGSLPFLLTGSISHIPDAIFESISGFTTTGASILNDIESMPEGVLLWRSTTHWIGGMGIIVLTIAILPLLGIGGMQLYSAEAPGIGGEKLHPRITQTAKRLWLIYVGMTIAETVALRLAGMSTFDAVNHAFATVSTGGFSTKNLSIAYWNDNHAVQWIIIVFMFLAGINFSLIYYFLRGSWKKMIGDAEFKFYALIVVIMTLVITGNVLAHPPAEGWDYPLRDALFQVLGTITTTGFVTADLTVHPMLITLFFMMLFLGGSAGSTSGGMKLIRHLVILKNSALEFRRLMHPNAVLSVRINQTSVSSKILFNIMAFMIVYFTIFILGAVVMSISGEDFLTSIGSSASAIGNVGPGLGKVCPTCNYAGLTSFGKLFLSLLMLVGRLEIFTVIIVLTPSFWRRT
;
A
#
# COMPACT_ATOMS: atom_id res chain seq x y z
N MET A 1 -8.82 -20.67 -0.80
CA MET A 1 -7.83 -21.75 -0.64
C MET A 1 -6.42 -21.20 -0.34
N LEU A 2 -5.78 -20.40 -1.21
CA LEU A 2 -4.42 -19.91 -0.99
C LEU A 2 -4.28 -19.15 0.34
N SER A 3 -5.19 -18.24 0.66
CA SER A 3 -5.19 -17.53 1.94
C SER A 3 -5.31 -18.47 3.15
N GLY A 4 -6.08 -19.56 3.06
CA GLY A 4 -6.14 -20.58 4.11
C GLY A 4 -4.81 -21.33 4.31
N VAL A 5 -4.09 -21.63 3.21
CA VAL A 5 -2.75 -22.23 3.30
C VAL A 5 -1.75 -21.27 3.94
N LEU A 6 -1.77 -19.98 3.57
CA LEU A 6 -0.88 -18.99 4.15
C LEU A 6 -1.25 -18.67 5.62
N MET A 7 -2.54 -18.72 5.96
CA MET A 7 -3.01 -18.63 7.35
C MET A 7 -2.45 -19.78 8.22
N ALA A 8 -2.27 -20.97 7.65
CA ALA A 8 -1.66 -22.09 8.36
C ALA A 8 -0.22 -21.83 8.79
N LEU A 9 0.51 -20.89 8.16
CA LEU A 9 1.84 -20.50 8.60
C LEU A 9 1.84 -19.86 10.00
N SER A 10 0.75 -19.21 10.39
CA SER A 10 0.61 -18.60 11.72
C SER A 10 0.52 -19.64 12.87
N ILE A 11 0.25 -20.90 12.52
CA ILE A 11 0.24 -22.00 13.49
C ILE A 11 1.66 -22.29 14.00
N ILE A 12 2.69 -22.04 13.18
CA ILE A 12 4.09 -22.34 13.55
C ILE A 12 4.52 -21.52 14.78
N PRO A 13 4.44 -20.19 14.81
CA PRO A 13 4.78 -19.44 16.02
C PRO A 13 3.83 -19.75 17.17
N SER A 14 2.53 -19.96 16.94
CA SER A 14 1.58 -20.31 17.99
C SER A 14 1.99 -21.56 18.76
N VAL A 15 2.44 -22.61 18.05
CA VAL A 15 2.97 -23.84 18.67
C VAL A 15 4.31 -23.59 19.36
N TYR A 16 5.21 -22.84 18.73
CA TYR A 16 6.55 -22.57 19.26
C TYR A 16 6.53 -21.76 20.55
N PHE A 17 5.75 -20.68 20.59
CA PHE A 17 5.63 -19.81 21.76
C PHE A 17 4.57 -20.28 22.77
N LYS A 18 3.78 -21.30 22.41
CA LYS A 18 2.69 -21.87 23.24
C LYS A 18 1.65 -20.81 23.66
N ASP A 19 1.24 -19.97 22.73
CA ASP A 19 0.34 -18.82 22.97
C ASP A 19 -1.13 -19.22 23.26
N GLY A 20 -1.46 -20.52 23.20
CA GLY A 20 -2.77 -21.05 23.57
C GLY A 20 -3.86 -20.91 22.50
N VAL A 21 -3.60 -20.30 21.35
CA VAL A 21 -4.60 -20.05 20.27
C VAL A 21 -4.44 -20.96 19.05
N THR A 22 -3.59 -21.97 19.15
CA THR A 22 -3.27 -22.87 18.03
C THR A 22 -4.51 -23.52 17.41
N LEU A 23 -5.45 -24.01 18.23
CA LEU A 23 -6.66 -24.66 17.74
C LEU A 23 -7.54 -23.71 16.93
N GLN A 24 -7.72 -22.47 17.40
CA GLN A 24 -8.50 -21.46 16.73
C GLN A 24 -7.90 -21.07 15.37
N LEU A 25 -6.56 -21.00 15.28
CA LEU A 25 -5.85 -20.75 14.02
C LEU A 25 -6.01 -21.91 13.04
N VAL A 26 -5.98 -23.16 13.52
CA VAL A 26 -6.25 -24.36 12.70
C VAL A 26 -7.69 -24.32 12.17
N ILE A 27 -8.67 -24.03 13.01
CA ILE A 27 -10.07 -23.92 12.61
C ILE A 27 -10.26 -22.81 11.56
N SER A 28 -9.67 -21.63 11.77
CA SER A 28 -9.73 -20.50 10.83
C SER A 28 -9.14 -20.85 9.47
N SER A 29 -7.97 -21.48 9.47
CA SER A 29 -7.27 -21.96 8.27
C SER A 29 -8.09 -23.00 7.52
N ALA A 30 -8.59 -24.02 8.22
CA ALA A 30 -9.41 -25.10 7.66
C ALA A 30 -10.73 -24.56 7.09
N ALA A 31 -11.44 -23.68 7.83
CA ALA A 31 -12.68 -23.06 7.36
C ALA A 31 -12.46 -22.26 6.08
N THR A 32 -11.39 -21.44 6.02
CA THR A 32 -11.03 -20.66 4.84
C THR A 32 -10.64 -21.55 3.65
N PHE A 33 -9.87 -22.60 3.90
CA PHE A 33 -9.46 -23.54 2.85
C PHE A 33 -10.64 -24.34 2.31
N CYS A 34 -11.48 -24.92 3.18
CA CYS A 34 -12.63 -25.72 2.80
C CYS A 34 -13.69 -24.90 2.07
N SER A 35 -13.98 -23.68 2.52
CA SER A 35 -14.90 -22.77 1.82
C SER A 35 -14.42 -22.45 0.41
N GLY A 36 -13.12 -22.15 0.25
CA GLY A 36 -12.52 -21.93 -1.06
C GLY A 36 -12.50 -23.20 -1.93
N GLY A 37 -12.30 -24.36 -1.34
CA GLY A 37 -12.37 -25.68 -2.00
C GLY A 37 -13.78 -25.99 -2.49
N LEU A 38 -14.79 -25.76 -1.67
CA LEU A 38 -16.21 -25.95 -2.01
C LEU A 38 -16.60 -25.05 -3.19
N LEU A 39 -16.25 -23.75 -3.14
CA LEU A 39 -16.51 -22.82 -4.26
C LEU A 39 -15.82 -23.28 -5.55
N TYR A 40 -14.59 -23.78 -5.47
CA TYR A 40 -13.88 -24.30 -6.63
C TYR A 40 -14.56 -25.54 -7.22
N LEU A 41 -14.99 -26.49 -6.39
CA LEU A 41 -15.67 -27.71 -6.83
C LEU A 41 -17.03 -27.41 -7.48
N LEU A 42 -17.81 -26.50 -6.89
CA LEU A 42 -19.12 -26.09 -7.42
C LEU A 42 -19.02 -25.41 -8.78
N ASN A 43 -17.91 -24.75 -9.07
CA ASN A 43 -17.70 -24.00 -10.32
C ASN A 43 -16.72 -24.66 -11.30
N ARG A 44 -16.36 -25.94 -11.09
CA ARG A 44 -15.36 -26.64 -11.92
C ARG A 44 -15.73 -26.77 -13.40
N GLY A 45 -17.02 -26.72 -13.72
CA GLY A 45 -17.56 -26.81 -15.10
C GLY A 45 -17.81 -25.47 -15.78
N SER A 46 -17.53 -24.32 -15.14
CA SER A 46 -17.82 -23.01 -15.71
C SER A 46 -16.90 -22.67 -16.89
N SER A 47 -17.43 -21.87 -17.84
CA SER A 47 -16.65 -21.39 -18.99
C SER A 47 -15.45 -20.57 -18.54
N ARG A 48 -14.30 -20.75 -19.23
CA ARG A 48 -13.04 -20.02 -18.91
C ARG A 48 -12.91 -18.68 -19.65
N ASN A 49 -13.94 -18.26 -20.38
CA ASN A 49 -13.92 -16.97 -21.10
C ASN A 49 -14.26 -15.83 -20.11
N ILE A 50 -13.22 -15.20 -19.57
CA ILE A 50 -13.35 -14.07 -18.65
C ILE A 50 -13.36 -12.79 -19.47
N GLY A 51 -14.50 -12.06 -19.44
CA GLY A 51 -14.63 -10.74 -20.03
C GLY A 51 -14.04 -9.63 -19.13
N LYS A 52 -13.94 -8.42 -19.65
CA LYS A 52 -13.46 -7.26 -18.86
C LYS A 52 -14.34 -7.01 -17.62
N ARG A 53 -15.67 -7.17 -17.74
CA ARG A 53 -16.62 -7.00 -16.63
C ARG A 53 -16.35 -8.00 -15.51
N ASP A 54 -16.13 -9.26 -15.88
CA ASP A 54 -15.84 -10.32 -14.91
C ASP A 54 -14.53 -10.03 -14.17
N GLY A 55 -13.53 -9.46 -14.87
CA GLY A 55 -12.26 -9.03 -14.28
C GLY A 55 -12.45 -8.01 -13.15
N TYR A 56 -13.29 -6.99 -13.34
CA TYR A 56 -13.61 -6.00 -12.29
C TYR A 56 -14.28 -6.65 -11.07
N LEU A 57 -15.26 -7.53 -11.31
CA LEU A 57 -15.96 -8.25 -10.24
C LEU A 57 -15.03 -9.18 -9.48
N ILE A 58 -14.23 -9.98 -10.18
CA ILE A 58 -13.31 -10.94 -9.56
C ILE A 58 -12.31 -10.20 -8.65
N VAL A 59 -11.77 -9.08 -9.11
CA VAL A 59 -10.84 -8.29 -8.31
C VAL A 59 -11.53 -7.72 -7.08
N THR A 60 -12.62 -6.98 -7.26
CA THR A 60 -13.29 -6.28 -6.16
C THR A 60 -13.84 -7.27 -5.12
N LEU A 61 -14.61 -8.28 -5.57
CA LEU A 61 -15.19 -9.28 -4.67
C LEU A 61 -14.11 -10.19 -4.06
N GLY A 62 -13.07 -10.51 -4.82
CA GLY A 62 -11.95 -11.31 -4.32
C GLY A 62 -11.27 -10.67 -3.11
N TRP A 63 -11.01 -9.37 -3.17
CA TRP A 63 -10.42 -8.64 -2.05
C TRP A 63 -11.37 -8.53 -0.85
N VAL A 64 -12.65 -8.25 -1.08
CA VAL A 64 -13.67 -8.22 -0.02
C VAL A 64 -13.78 -9.59 0.67
N VAL A 65 -13.95 -10.67 -0.10
CA VAL A 65 -14.08 -12.02 0.44
C VAL A 65 -12.81 -12.45 1.17
N MET A 66 -11.63 -12.17 0.59
CA MET A 66 -10.35 -12.49 1.22
C MET A 66 -10.21 -11.77 2.57
N SER A 67 -10.62 -10.50 2.66
CA SER A 67 -10.56 -9.74 3.90
C SER A 67 -11.57 -10.24 4.94
N LEU A 68 -12.77 -10.64 4.53
CA LEU A 68 -13.78 -11.20 5.43
C LEU A 68 -13.31 -12.54 6.03
N PHE A 69 -12.76 -13.45 5.21
CA PHE A 69 -12.18 -14.67 5.74
C PHE A 69 -10.90 -14.42 6.55
N GLY A 70 -10.15 -13.39 6.21
CA GLY A 70 -8.95 -12.97 6.93
C GLY A 70 -9.23 -12.43 8.33
N SER A 71 -10.46 -12.01 8.65
CA SER A 71 -10.85 -11.60 9.98
C SER A 71 -11.13 -12.78 10.95
N LEU A 72 -11.30 -14.00 10.42
CA LEU A 72 -11.61 -15.18 11.25
C LEU A 72 -10.57 -15.46 12.34
N PRO A 73 -9.25 -15.41 12.10
CA PRO A 73 -8.28 -15.62 13.16
C PRO A 73 -8.45 -14.62 14.31
N PHE A 74 -8.69 -13.35 14.02
CA PHE A 74 -8.90 -12.32 15.06
C PHE A 74 -10.12 -12.60 15.92
N LEU A 75 -11.23 -13.00 15.29
CA LEU A 75 -12.50 -13.29 15.97
C LEU A 75 -12.44 -14.60 16.77
N LEU A 76 -11.94 -15.69 16.15
CA LEU A 76 -11.97 -17.02 16.77
C LEU A 76 -10.97 -17.15 17.93
N THR A 77 -9.84 -16.43 17.86
CA THR A 77 -8.88 -16.37 18.98
C THR A 77 -9.37 -15.46 20.12
N GLY A 78 -10.42 -14.67 19.90
CA GLY A 78 -10.88 -13.66 20.84
C GLY A 78 -9.95 -12.43 20.95
N SER A 79 -8.92 -12.34 20.13
CA SER A 79 -7.97 -11.23 20.13
C SER A 79 -8.63 -9.90 19.74
N ILE A 80 -9.65 -9.95 18.89
CA ILE A 80 -10.53 -8.82 18.54
C ILE A 80 -11.96 -9.34 18.62
N SER A 81 -12.72 -8.92 19.64
CA SER A 81 -14.06 -9.45 19.91
C SER A 81 -15.16 -8.81 19.05
N HIS A 82 -14.96 -7.55 18.61
CA HIS A 82 -15.94 -6.82 17.81
C HIS A 82 -15.76 -7.08 16.32
N ILE A 83 -16.83 -7.51 15.64
CA ILE A 83 -16.82 -7.84 14.21
C ILE A 83 -16.36 -6.65 13.34
N PRO A 84 -16.86 -5.41 13.50
CA PRO A 84 -16.37 -4.27 12.72
C PRO A 84 -14.87 -4.02 12.88
N ASP A 85 -14.33 -4.22 14.08
CA ASP A 85 -12.92 -4.02 14.40
C ASP A 85 -12.04 -5.11 13.75
N ALA A 86 -12.48 -6.37 13.80
CA ALA A 86 -11.78 -7.47 13.14
C ALA A 86 -11.78 -7.34 11.60
N ILE A 87 -12.88 -6.87 11.01
CA ILE A 87 -12.98 -6.56 9.58
C ILE A 87 -12.05 -5.40 9.23
N PHE A 88 -12.04 -4.33 10.03
CA PHE A 88 -11.17 -3.18 9.82
C PHE A 88 -9.69 -3.59 9.83
N GLU A 89 -9.24 -4.32 10.85
CA GLU A 89 -7.85 -4.79 10.97
C GLU A 89 -7.46 -5.70 9.80
N SER A 90 -8.36 -6.60 9.39
CA SER A 90 -8.15 -7.50 8.26
C SER A 90 -8.08 -6.74 6.92
N ILE A 91 -9.00 -5.80 6.67
CA ILE A 91 -8.98 -4.97 5.45
C ILE A 91 -7.72 -4.10 5.43
N SER A 92 -7.40 -3.44 6.55
CA SER A 92 -6.15 -2.68 6.70
C SER A 92 -4.93 -3.55 6.40
N GLY A 93 -4.94 -4.81 6.86
CA GLY A 93 -3.90 -5.79 6.57
C GLY A 93 -3.78 -6.08 5.07
N PHE A 94 -4.81 -6.56 4.43
CA PHE A 94 -4.76 -6.93 3.01
C PHE A 94 -4.56 -5.72 2.09
N THR A 95 -5.12 -4.56 2.40
CA THR A 95 -4.88 -3.34 1.62
C THR A 95 -3.52 -2.70 1.89
N THR A 96 -2.71 -3.32 2.77
CA THR A 96 -1.40 -2.81 3.22
C THR A 96 -1.48 -1.36 3.69
N THR A 97 -2.57 -0.99 4.38
CA THR A 97 -2.77 0.35 4.91
C THR A 97 -2.02 0.54 6.23
N GLY A 98 -2.01 -0.47 7.10
CA GLY A 98 -1.32 -0.39 8.39
C GLY A 98 -2.07 0.38 9.49
N ALA A 99 -3.29 0.82 9.24
CA ALA A 99 -4.18 1.38 10.26
C ALA A 99 -4.61 0.27 11.23
N SER A 100 -4.45 0.46 12.53
CA SER A 100 -4.75 -0.54 13.55
C SER A 100 -5.74 -0.05 14.58
N ILE A 101 -6.58 -0.98 15.09
CA ILE A 101 -7.47 -0.74 16.21
C ILE A 101 -6.90 -1.28 17.52
N LEU A 102 -5.71 -1.87 17.50
CA LEU A 102 -5.12 -2.49 18.69
C LEU A 102 -4.50 -1.43 19.59
N ASN A 103 -4.88 -1.48 20.88
CA ASN A 103 -4.30 -0.61 21.92
C ASN A 103 -3.02 -1.21 22.49
N ASP A 104 -2.94 -2.53 22.57
CA ASP A 104 -1.77 -3.25 23.06
C ASP A 104 -1.45 -4.42 22.11
N ILE A 105 -0.44 -4.20 21.26
CA ILE A 105 0.02 -5.16 20.27
C ILE A 105 0.88 -6.24 20.94
N GLU A 106 1.61 -5.88 21.98
CA GLU A 106 2.60 -6.77 22.61
C GLU A 106 1.94 -7.86 23.47
N SER A 107 0.70 -7.66 23.88
CA SER A 107 -0.11 -8.68 24.58
C SER A 107 -0.78 -9.69 23.64
N MET A 108 -0.70 -9.46 22.31
CA MET A 108 -1.37 -10.34 21.33
C MET A 108 -0.60 -11.65 21.14
N PRO A 109 -1.32 -12.78 20.92
CA PRO A 109 -0.70 -14.05 20.61
C PRO A 109 0.21 -13.96 19.37
N GLU A 110 1.38 -14.58 19.41
CA GLU A 110 2.37 -14.50 18.31
C GLU A 110 1.85 -15.09 17.01
N GLY A 111 1.02 -16.13 17.07
CA GLY A 111 0.34 -16.67 15.89
C GLY A 111 -0.53 -15.62 15.21
N VAL A 112 -1.26 -14.79 15.98
CA VAL A 112 -2.11 -13.71 15.46
C VAL A 112 -1.26 -12.57 14.89
N LEU A 113 -0.15 -12.21 15.54
CA LEU A 113 0.78 -11.19 15.05
C LEU A 113 1.41 -11.60 13.71
N LEU A 114 1.83 -12.87 13.56
CA LEU A 114 2.33 -13.35 12.27
C LEU A 114 1.23 -13.34 11.21
N TRP A 115 -0.01 -13.71 11.53
CA TRP A 115 -1.12 -13.62 10.58
C TRP A 115 -1.32 -12.18 10.12
N ARG A 116 -1.30 -11.23 11.04
CA ARG A 116 -1.42 -9.80 10.79
C ARG A 116 -0.37 -9.32 9.77
N SER A 117 0.90 -9.63 9.97
CA SER A 117 1.98 -9.31 9.02
C SER A 117 1.88 -10.09 7.71
N THR A 118 1.39 -11.33 7.74
CA THR A 118 1.15 -12.16 6.55
C THR A 118 0.06 -11.55 5.66
N THR A 119 -0.99 -10.93 6.23
CA THR A 119 -2.01 -10.21 5.43
C THR A 119 -1.38 -9.08 4.62
N HIS A 120 -0.44 -8.31 5.19
CA HIS A 120 0.34 -7.31 4.45
C HIS A 120 1.14 -7.94 3.32
N TRP A 121 1.85 -9.01 3.61
CA TRP A 121 2.70 -9.68 2.62
C TRP A 121 1.89 -10.21 1.43
N ILE A 122 0.71 -10.80 1.69
CA ILE A 122 -0.24 -11.23 0.65
C ILE A 122 -0.78 -10.03 -0.14
N GLY A 123 -1.16 -8.95 0.55
CA GLY A 123 -1.69 -7.73 -0.05
C GLY A 123 -0.69 -7.02 -0.96
N GLY A 124 0.59 -6.92 -0.54
CA GLY A 124 1.66 -6.36 -1.35
C GLY A 124 1.92 -7.18 -2.61
N MET A 125 1.95 -8.51 -2.49
CA MET A 125 2.06 -9.42 -3.64
C MET A 125 0.85 -9.31 -4.57
N GLY A 126 -0.35 -9.24 -4.00
CA GLY A 126 -1.61 -9.13 -4.74
C GLY A 126 -1.66 -7.90 -5.64
N ILE A 127 -1.17 -6.75 -5.18
CA ILE A 127 -1.16 -5.52 -5.99
C ILE A 127 -0.13 -5.59 -7.13
N ILE A 128 1.02 -6.22 -6.95
CA ILE A 128 2.00 -6.42 -8.03
C ILE A 128 1.37 -7.23 -9.16
N VAL A 129 0.67 -8.34 -8.81
CA VAL A 129 -0.02 -9.19 -9.79
C VAL A 129 -1.17 -8.43 -10.45
N LEU A 130 -1.97 -7.68 -9.67
CA LEU A 130 -3.07 -6.86 -10.16
C LEU A 130 -2.56 -5.83 -11.19
N THR A 131 -1.54 -5.08 -10.83
CA THR A 131 -0.98 -3.99 -11.67
C THR A 131 -0.44 -4.52 -13.00
N ILE A 132 0.16 -5.71 -13.01
CA ILE A 132 0.82 -6.24 -14.20
C ILE A 132 -0.09 -7.12 -15.04
N ALA A 133 -0.95 -7.91 -14.41
CA ALA A 133 -1.76 -8.89 -15.11
C ALA A 133 -3.18 -8.38 -15.44
N ILE A 134 -3.79 -7.63 -14.54
CA ILE A 134 -5.22 -7.30 -14.61
C ILE A 134 -5.47 -5.88 -15.10
N LEU A 135 -4.78 -4.87 -14.54
CA LEU A 135 -5.02 -3.48 -14.93
C LEU A 135 -4.77 -3.19 -16.43
N PRO A 136 -3.75 -3.74 -17.10
CA PRO A 136 -3.57 -3.56 -18.54
C PRO A 136 -4.70 -4.17 -19.36
N LEU A 137 -5.25 -5.32 -18.95
CA LEU A 137 -6.39 -5.96 -19.62
C LEU A 137 -7.67 -5.10 -19.51
N LEU A 138 -7.81 -4.38 -18.39
CA LEU A 138 -8.94 -3.50 -18.13
C LEU A 138 -8.78 -2.12 -18.78
N GLY A 139 -7.59 -1.79 -19.29
CA GLY A 139 -7.28 -0.48 -19.87
C GLY A 139 -7.17 0.65 -18.84
N ILE A 140 -6.94 0.31 -17.58
CA ILE A 140 -6.81 1.23 -16.45
C ILE A 140 -5.37 1.20 -15.93
N GLY A 141 -4.93 2.32 -15.37
CA GLY A 141 -3.66 2.46 -14.65
C GLY A 141 -2.54 3.13 -15.44
N GLY A 142 -1.59 3.74 -14.69
CA GLY A 142 -0.40 4.40 -15.25
C GLY A 142 0.55 3.49 -16.04
N MET A 143 0.32 2.18 -16.00
CA MET A 143 1.06 1.18 -16.78
C MET A 143 0.83 1.27 -18.29
N GLN A 144 -0.18 2.00 -18.76
CA GLN A 144 -0.30 2.30 -20.20
C GLN A 144 0.88 3.16 -20.70
N LEU A 145 1.50 3.93 -19.83
CA LEU A 145 2.75 4.64 -20.10
C LEU A 145 3.94 3.66 -20.24
N TYR A 146 3.97 2.60 -19.44
CA TYR A 146 5.01 1.58 -19.46
C TYR A 146 4.86 0.59 -20.63
N SER A 147 3.64 0.22 -20.99
CA SER A 147 3.36 -0.67 -22.12
C SER A 147 3.65 -0.01 -23.47
N ALA A 148 3.60 1.33 -23.54
CA ALA A 148 4.02 2.08 -24.73
C ALA A 148 5.54 2.06 -24.94
N GLU A 149 6.34 1.81 -23.91
CA GLU A 149 7.81 1.72 -23.97
C GLU A 149 8.33 0.31 -24.30
N ALA A 150 7.47 -0.72 -24.32
CA ALA A 150 7.83 -2.06 -24.76
C ALA A 150 7.35 -2.29 -26.22
N PRO A 151 8.13 -1.94 -27.23
CA PRO A 151 7.77 -2.19 -28.63
C PRO A 151 7.73 -3.70 -28.86
N GLY A 152 6.56 -4.23 -29.19
CA GLY A 152 6.38 -5.64 -29.54
C GLY A 152 5.24 -6.39 -28.87
N ILE A 153 4.35 -5.73 -28.13
CA ILE A 153 3.15 -6.36 -27.59
C ILE A 153 1.97 -6.08 -28.53
N GLY A 154 2.03 -6.67 -29.72
CA GLY A 154 0.85 -6.84 -30.60
C GLY A 154 -0.08 -7.87 -29.99
N GLY A 155 -1.39 -7.62 -30.10
CA GLY A 155 -2.50 -8.15 -29.30
C GLY A 155 -2.77 -9.66 -29.23
N GLU A 156 -1.92 -10.57 -29.74
CA GLU A 156 -2.31 -11.99 -29.81
C GLU A 156 -1.50 -12.99 -28.94
N LYS A 157 -0.47 -12.56 -28.17
CA LYS A 157 0.32 -13.47 -27.29
C LYS A 157 0.64 -12.89 -25.91
N LEU A 158 -0.33 -12.30 -25.25
CA LEU A 158 -0.16 -11.66 -23.93
C LEU A 158 0.04 -12.67 -22.77
N HIS A 159 -0.65 -13.81 -22.79
CA HIS A 159 -0.69 -14.75 -21.65
C HIS A 159 0.66 -15.31 -21.19
N PRO A 160 1.53 -15.88 -22.02
CA PRO A 160 2.76 -16.48 -21.50
C PRO A 160 3.79 -15.43 -21.04
N ARG A 161 3.78 -14.23 -21.62
CA ARG A 161 4.69 -13.14 -21.22
C ARG A 161 4.27 -12.50 -19.90
N ILE A 162 2.98 -12.30 -19.66
CA ILE A 162 2.44 -11.75 -18.40
C ILE A 162 2.80 -12.67 -17.24
N THR A 163 2.55 -13.98 -17.37
CA THR A 163 2.86 -14.97 -16.33
C THR A 163 4.36 -15.01 -16.01
N GLN A 164 5.23 -14.95 -17.02
CA GLN A 164 6.68 -14.91 -16.81
C GLN A 164 7.12 -13.63 -16.10
N THR A 165 6.55 -12.49 -16.47
CA THR A 165 6.85 -11.21 -15.83
C THR A 165 6.39 -11.23 -14.36
N ALA A 166 5.16 -11.66 -14.11
CA ALA A 166 4.64 -11.79 -12.75
C ALA A 166 5.52 -12.72 -11.88
N LYS A 167 5.94 -13.88 -12.42
CA LYS A 167 6.85 -14.80 -11.72
C LYS A 167 8.19 -14.16 -11.36
N ARG A 168 8.78 -13.37 -12.27
CA ARG A 168 10.07 -12.66 -12.02
C ARG A 168 9.92 -11.62 -10.92
N LEU A 169 8.85 -10.83 -10.94
CA LEU A 169 8.61 -9.82 -9.92
C LEU A 169 8.26 -10.44 -8.56
N TRP A 170 7.54 -11.57 -8.57
CA TRP A 170 7.31 -12.34 -7.36
C TRP A 170 8.62 -12.84 -6.74
N LEU A 171 9.56 -13.34 -7.56
CA LEU A 171 10.87 -13.77 -7.07
C LEU A 171 11.68 -12.62 -6.46
N ILE A 172 11.60 -11.41 -7.03
CA ILE A 172 12.23 -10.22 -6.46
C ILE A 172 11.60 -9.87 -5.12
N TYR A 173 10.26 -9.89 -5.04
CA TYR A 173 9.53 -9.61 -3.82
C TYR A 173 9.93 -10.56 -2.68
N VAL A 174 9.94 -11.87 -2.93
CA VAL A 174 10.40 -12.89 -1.97
C VAL A 174 11.89 -12.70 -1.65
N GLY A 175 12.71 -12.44 -2.64
CA GLY A 175 14.15 -12.20 -2.44
C GLY A 175 14.42 -10.99 -1.56
N MET A 176 13.70 -9.88 -1.75
CA MET A 176 13.78 -8.70 -0.88
C MET A 176 13.34 -9.03 0.54
N THR A 177 12.24 -9.77 0.69
CA THR A 177 11.74 -10.18 2.02
C THR A 177 12.78 -11.02 2.78
N ILE A 178 13.40 -12.00 2.12
CA ILE A 178 14.45 -12.83 2.73
C ILE A 178 15.68 -11.97 3.08
N ALA A 179 16.12 -11.13 2.15
CA ALA A 179 17.29 -10.26 2.36
C ALA A 179 17.08 -9.32 3.55
N GLU A 180 15.91 -8.69 3.67
CA GLU A 180 15.58 -7.83 4.80
C GLU A 180 15.49 -8.61 6.12
N THR A 181 14.81 -9.77 6.12
CA THR A 181 14.72 -10.64 7.31
C THR A 181 16.11 -11.00 7.83
N VAL A 182 17.01 -11.41 6.94
CA VAL A 182 18.39 -11.75 7.31
C VAL A 182 19.15 -10.52 7.84
N ALA A 183 19.03 -9.38 7.17
CA ALA A 183 19.68 -8.13 7.57
C ALA A 183 19.20 -7.67 8.96
N LEU A 184 17.88 -7.66 9.22
CA LEU A 184 17.30 -7.30 10.52
C LEU A 184 17.73 -8.28 11.63
N ARG A 185 17.79 -9.58 11.33
CA ARG A 185 18.26 -10.60 12.27
C ARG A 185 19.73 -10.38 12.64
N LEU A 186 20.58 -10.05 11.66
CA LEU A 186 21.99 -9.73 11.88
C LEU A 186 22.17 -8.41 12.65
N ALA A 187 21.24 -7.46 12.48
CA ALA A 187 21.23 -6.21 13.23
C ALA A 187 20.73 -6.36 14.68
N GLY A 188 20.37 -7.58 15.13
CA GLY A 188 20.02 -7.85 16.53
C GLY A 188 18.52 -7.97 16.82
N MET A 189 17.63 -7.86 15.83
CA MET A 189 16.20 -8.20 16.01
C MET A 189 16.01 -9.68 16.33
N SER A 190 14.95 -10.02 17.08
CA SER A 190 14.50 -11.41 17.19
C SER A 190 14.11 -11.95 15.81
N THR A 191 14.24 -13.26 15.58
CA THR A 191 13.82 -13.85 14.29
C THR A 191 12.34 -13.61 14.02
N PHE A 192 11.51 -13.65 15.05
CA PHE A 192 10.08 -13.39 14.96
C PHE A 192 9.81 -11.94 14.51
N ASP A 193 10.42 -10.96 15.17
CA ASP A 193 10.25 -9.54 14.79
C ASP A 193 10.82 -9.27 13.40
N ALA A 194 11.99 -9.82 13.05
CA ALA A 194 12.63 -9.63 11.75
C ALA A 194 11.74 -10.12 10.58
N VAL A 195 11.09 -11.29 10.73
CA VAL A 195 10.15 -11.81 9.72
C VAL A 195 8.91 -10.92 9.59
N ASN A 196 8.30 -10.54 10.73
CA ASN A 196 7.10 -9.70 10.74
C ASN A 196 7.36 -8.33 10.12
N HIS A 197 8.48 -7.68 10.48
CA HIS A 197 8.82 -6.37 9.93
C HIS A 197 9.23 -6.44 8.47
N ALA A 198 9.96 -7.47 8.03
CA ALA A 198 10.26 -7.66 6.60
C ALA A 198 8.98 -7.87 5.77
N PHE A 199 7.99 -8.61 6.29
CA PHE A 199 6.69 -8.75 5.63
C PHE A 199 5.99 -7.41 5.50
N ALA A 200 5.99 -6.60 6.54
CA ALA A 200 5.34 -5.29 6.56
C ALA A 200 6.10 -4.22 5.76
N THR A 201 7.45 -4.23 5.74
CA THR A 201 8.27 -3.27 4.99
C THR A 201 8.17 -3.49 3.48
N VAL A 202 8.47 -4.72 3.01
CA VAL A 202 8.49 -5.02 1.56
C VAL A 202 7.11 -4.89 0.92
N SER A 203 6.06 -5.15 1.70
CA SER A 203 4.67 -4.93 1.27
C SER A 203 4.24 -3.47 1.37
N THR A 204 5.04 -2.61 2.01
CA THR A 204 4.70 -1.22 2.34
C THR A 204 3.41 -1.13 3.19
N GLY A 205 3.31 -1.95 4.24
CA GLY A 205 2.10 -2.10 5.03
C GLY A 205 2.14 -1.48 6.44
N GLY A 206 3.30 -1.54 7.13
CA GLY A 206 3.54 -0.80 8.37
C GLY A 206 3.05 -1.45 9.67
N PHE A 207 2.48 -2.64 9.65
CA PHE A 207 2.19 -3.35 10.89
C PHE A 207 3.48 -3.72 11.63
N SER A 208 3.51 -3.48 12.92
CA SER A 208 4.60 -3.84 13.82
C SER A 208 4.14 -4.85 14.86
N THR A 209 5.10 -5.55 15.47
CA THR A 209 4.92 -6.39 16.65
C THR A 209 5.05 -5.57 17.96
N LYS A 210 5.36 -4.27 17.86
CA LYS A 210 5.56 -3.38 18.99
C LYS A 210 4.59 -2.21 18.97
N ASN A 211 4.16 -1.77 20.16
CA ASN A 211 3.26 -0.61 20.33
C ASN A 211 3.89 0.67 19.78
N LEU A 212 5.20 0.85 20.02
CA LEU A 212 5.97 2.00 19.54
C LEU A 212 6.43 1.87 18.09
N SER A 213 5.94 0.88 17.33
CA SER A 213 6.41 0.64 15.96
C SER A 213 7.92 0.48 15.91
N ILE A 214 8.61 1.11 14.97
CA ILE A 214 10.07 1.04 14.82
C ILE A 214 10.79 1.91 15.87
N ALA A 215 10.11 2.85 16.51
CA ALA A 215 10.67 3.63 17.61
C ALA A 215 11.15 2.74 18.78
N TYR A 216 10.62 1.53 18.93
CA TYR A 216 11.12 0.54 19.90
C TYR A 216 12.62 0.22 19.73
N TRP A 217 13.14 0.39 18.51
CA TRP A 217 14.56 0.16 18.17
C TRP A 217 15.31 1.48 17.89
N ASN A 218 14.94 2.61 18.51
CA ASN A 218 15.60 3.90 18.26
C ASN A 218 17.08 3.88 18.65
N ASP A 219 17.47 3.10 19.66
CA ASP A 219 18.86 2.89 20.07
C ASP A 219 19.67 2.04 19.08
N ASN A 220 18.99 1.31 18.18
CA ASN A 220 19.62 0.46 17.19
C ASN A 220 19.59 1.08 15.79
N HIS A 221 20.61 1.90 15.50
CA HIS A 221 20.71 2.59 14.20
C HIS A 221 20.72 1.65 12.99
N ALA A 222 21.30 0.44 13.13
CA ALA A 222 21.40 -0.51 12.03
C ALA A 222 20.00 -0.98 11.58
N VAL A 223 19.10 -1.27 12.53
CA VAL A 223 17.71 -1.65 12.23
C VAL A 223 17.01 -0.56 11.42
N GLN A 224 17.11 0.70 11.85
CA GLN A 224 16.45 1.80 11.17
C GLN A 224 16.98 2.04 9.76
N TRP A 225 18.32 1.99 9.57
CA TRP A 225 18.91 2.15 8.24
C TRP A 225 18.54 1.00 7.29
N ILE A 226 18.45 -0.24 7.78
CA ILE A 226 17.97 -1.37 6.99
C ILE A 226 16.54 -1.11 6.51
N ILE A 227 15.63 -0.75 7.41
CA ILE A 227 14.23 -0.47 7.08
C ILE A 227 14.13 0.70 6.10
N ILE A 228 14.87 1.80 6.29
CA ILE A 228 14.95 2.93 5.35
C ILE A 228 15.29 2.45 3.93
N VAL A 229 16.34 1.62 3.79
CA VAL A 229 16.76 1.11 2.49
C VAL A 229 15.68 0.25 1.84
N PHE A 230 15.07 -0.67 2.60
CA PHE A 230 14.04 -1.55 2.06
C PHE A 230 12.72 -0.83 1.79
N MET A 231 12.30 0.17 2.59
CA MET A 231 11.17 1.06 2.26
C MET A 231 11.43 1.82 0.95
N PHE A 232 12.63 2.38 0.79
CA PHE A 232 13.00 3.07 -0.45
C PHE A 232 12.90 2.14 -1.66
N LEU A 233 13.45 0.92 -1.57
CA LEU A 233 13.40 -0.08 -2.64
C LEU A 233 11.97 -0.55 -2.93
N ALA A 234 11.15 -0.79 -1.90
CA ALA A 234 9.75 -1.19 -2.04
C ALA A 234 8.90 -0.12 -2.73
N GLY A 235 9.26 1.17 -2.59
CA GLY A 235 8.63 2.30 -3.28
C GLY A 235 9.04 2.46 -4.75
N ILE A 236 10.07 1.75 -5.23
CA ILE A 236 10.52 1.78 -6.63
C ILE A 236 9.69 0.79 -7.47
N ASN A 237 9.56 1.07 -8.77
CA ASN A 237 9.01 0.11 -9.71
C ASN A 237 9.83 -1.20 -9.73
N PHE A 238 9.18 -2.33 -9.43
CA PHE A 238 9.84 -3.64 -9.37
C PHE A 238 10.49 -4.06 -10.71
N SER A 239 9.98 -3.55 -11.85
CA SER A 239 10.63 -3.78 -13.14
C SER A 239 11.99 -3.09 -13.23
N LEU A 240 12.15 -1.91 -12.64
CA LEU A 240 13.44 -1.21 -12.58
C LEU A 240 14.43 -1.94 -11.67
N ILE A 241 13.96 -2.49 -10.54
CA ILE A 241 14.79 -3.35 -9.67
C ILE A 241 15.27 -4.59 -10.43
N TYR A 242 14.40 -5.21 -11.25
CA TYR A 242 14.81 -6.32 -12.11
C TYR A 242 15.92 -5.95 -13.08
N TYR A 243 15.83 -4.78 -13.73
CA TYR A 243 16.90 -4.31 -14.62
C TYR A 243 18.20 -3.99 -13.89
N PHE A 244 18.09 -3.42 -12.68
CA PHE A 244 19.24 -3.16 -11.81
C PHE A 244 19.97 -4.45 -11.44
N LEU A 245 19.26 -5.47 -10.99
CA LEU A 245 19.83 -6.79 -10.64
C LEU A 245 20.46 -7.50 -11.85
N ARG A 246 20.06 -7.16 -13.08
CA ARG A 246 20.67 -7.65 -14.32
C ARG A 246 21.84 -6.78 -14.84
N GLY A 247 22.37 -5.88 -14.03
CA GLY A 247 23.49 -5.01 -14.41
C GLY A 247 23.10 -3.83 -15.30
N SER A 248 21.81 -3.63 -15.60
CA SER A 248 21.33 -2.50 -16.43
C SER A 248 20.96 -1.28 -15.58
N TRP A 249 21.82 -0.91 -14.63
CA TRP A 249 21.59 0.18 -13.67
C TRP A 249 21.33 1.55 -14.34
N LYS A 250 21.87 1.77 -15.55
CA LYS A 250 21.60 3.01 -16.32
C LYS A 250 20.13 3.20 -16.67
N LYS A 251 19.36 2.11 -16.83
CA LYS A 251 17.91 2.21 -17.08
C LYS A 251 17.16 2.72 -15.86
N MET A 252 17.55 2.31 -14.66
CA MET A 252 16.93 2.79 -13.42
C MET A 252 17.25 4.26 -13.19
N ILE A 253 18.53 4.65 -13.26
CA ILE A 253 18.95 6.04 -13.05
C ILE A 253 18.44 6.96 -14.18
N GLY A 254 18.25 6.44 -15.40
CA GLY A 254 17.71 7.20 -16.53
C GLY A 254 16.21 7.46 -16.44
N ASP A 255 15.47 6.68 -15.66
CA ASP A 255 14.02 6.73 -15.56
C ASP A 255 13.53 8.04 -14.93
N ALA A 256 12.53 8.68 -15.56
CA ALA A 256 12.01 9.96 -15.12
C ALA A 256 11.20 9.87 -13.82
N GLU A 257 10.47 8.77 -13.61
CA GLU A 257 9.69 8.56 -12.39
C GLU A 257 10.62 8.28 -11.20
N PHE A 258 11.66 7.45 -11.39
CA PHE A 258 12.67 7.20 -10.37
C PHE A 258 13.39 8.48 -9.94
N LYS A 259 13.81 9.32 -10.90
CA LYS A 259 14.42 10.62 -10.59
C LYS A 259 13.49 11.53 -9.80
N PHE A 260 12.22 11.57 -10.18
CA PHE A 260 11.22 12.39 -9.50
C PHE A 260 10.96 11.87 -8.09
N TYR A 261 10.86 10.55 -7.91
CA TYR A 261 10.73 9.92 -6.60
C TYR A 261 11.92 10.27 -5.69
N ALA A 262 13.13 10.03 -6.15
CA ALA A 262 14.35 10.34 -5.39
C ALA A 262 14.46 11.84 -5.05
N LEU A 263 14.10 12.72 -6.00
CA LEU A 263 14.11 14.17 -5.80
C LEU A 263 13.13 14.59 -4.69
N ILE A 264 11.88 14.07 -4.72
CA ILE A 264 10.88 14.39 -3.68
C ILE A 264 11.35 13.90 -2.32
N VAL A 265 11.86 12.67 -2.22
CA VAL A 265 12.40 12.12 -0.96
C VAL A 265 13.51 13.04 -0.42
N VAL A 266 14.47 13.43 -1.25
CA VAL A 266 15.56 14.30 -0.82
C VAL A 266 15.04 15.67 -0.37
N ILE A 267 14.19 16.33 -1.17
CA ILE A 267 13.66 17.67 -0.84
C ILE A 267 12.88 17.61 0.48
N MET A 268 11.95 16.68 0.62
CA MET A 268 11.13 16.57 1.84
C MET A 268 11.98 16.26 3.07
N THR A 269 12.97 15.37 2.94
CA THR A 269 13.91 15.07 4.02
C THR A 269 14.68 16.31 4.45
N LEU A 270 15.22 17.08 3.51
CA LEU A 270 15.98 18.30 3.84
C LEU A 270 15.10 19.37 4.48
N VAL A 271 13.86 19.56 3.99
CA VAL A 271 12.92 20.54 4.55
C VAL A 271 12.52 20.15 5.97
N ILE A 272 12.19 18.87 6.23
CA ILE A 272 11.85 18.41 7.58
C ILE A 272 13.06 18.49 8.50
N THR A 273 14.24 18.04 8.05
CA THR A 273 15.49 18.16 8.84
C THR A 273 15.77 19.61 9.21
N GLY A 274 15.67 20.54 8.26
CA GLY A 274 15.88 21.97 8.50
C GLY A 274 14.89 22.55 9.51
N ASN A 275 13.61 22.14 9.46
CA ASN A 275 12.61 22.58 10.44
C ASN A 275 12.91 22.02 11.84
N VAL A 276 13.25 20.75 11.96
CA VAL A 276 13.59 20.10 13.24
C VAL A 276 14.85 20.72 13.88
N LEU A 277 15.86 21.06 13.07
CA LEU A 277 17.06 21.73 13.57
C LEU A 277 16.78 23.17 14.02
N ALA A 278 15.86 23.88 13.36
CA ALA A 278 15.46 25.23 13.74
C ALA A 278 14.54 25.27 14.97
N HIS A 279 13.74 24.22 15.18
CA HIS A 279 12.77 24.09 16.27
C HIS A 279 12.84 22.68 16.82
N PRO A 280 13.85 22.35 17.65
CA PRO A 280 14.04 20.98 18.15
C PRO A 280 12.85 20.53 19.00
N PRO A 281 12.20 19.41 18.67
CA PRO A 281 11.22 18.81 19.55
C PRO A 281 11.85 18.25 20.82
N ALA A 282 11.05 18.06 21.87
CA ALA A 282 11.53 17.60 23.16
C ALA A 282 12.06 16.16 23.14
N GLU A 283 11.50 15.28 22.29
CA GLU A 283 11.83 13.85 22.25
C GLU A 283 11.69 13.27 20.83
N GLY A 284 12.37 12.16 20.58
CA GLY A 284 12.16 11.30 19.40
C GLY A 284 12.85 11.74 18.11
N TRP A 285 13.67 12.81 18.14
CA TRP A 285 14.42 13.33 16.99
C TRP A 285 15.93 13.40 17.27
N ASP A 286 16.48 12.29 17.78
CA ASP A 286 17.89 12.24 18.20
C ASP A 286 18.87 12.39 17.03
N TYR A 287 18.45 11.95 15.84
CA TYR A 287 19.21 12.05 14.60
C TYR A 287 18.36 12.67 13.49
N PRO A 288 18.19 14.01 13.47
CA PRO A 288 17.19 14.70 12.63
C PRO A 288 17.17 14.32 11.16
N LEU A 289 18.35 14.07 10.55
CA LEU A 289 18.40 13.66 9.13
C LEU A 289 17.88 12.23 8.92
N ARG A 290 18.27 11.29 9.78
CA ARG A 290 17.84 9.89 9.72
C ARG A 290 16.33 9.79 9.97
N ASP A 291 15.88 10.45 11.03
CA ASP A 291 14.50 10.41 11.47
C ASP A 291 13.59 11.08 10.45
N ALA A 292 14.01 12.22 9.87
CA ALA A 292 13.31 12.84 8.76
C ALA A 292 13.24 11.93 7.53
N LEU A 293 14.34 11.30 7.13
CA LEU A 293 14.36 10.36 5.99
C LEU A 293 13.45 9.17 6.24
N PHE A 294 13.46 8.62 7.47
CA PHE A 294 12.58 7.52 7.86
C PHE A 294 11.11 7.90 7.73
N GLN A 295 10.70 9.04 8.30
CA GLN A 295 9.31 9.52 8.26
C GLN A 295 8.85 9.87 6.83
N VAL A 296 9.72 10.50 6.04
CA VAL A 296 9.45 10.81 4.63
C VAL A 296 9.21 9.54 3.82
N LEU A 297 10.10 8.54 3.97
CA LEU A 297 9.92 7.26 3.28
C LEU A 297 8.71 6.52 3.80
N GLY A 298 8.53 6.43 5.11
CA GLY A 298 7.35 5.78 5.71
C GLY A 298 6.04 6.32 5.16
N THR A 299 5.95 7.63 4.94
CA THR A 299 4.74 8.29 4.42
C THR A 299 4.62 8.18 2.90
N ILE A 300 5.65 8.55 2.13
CA ILE A 300 5.60 8.57 0.65
C ILE A 300 5.47 7.16 0.06
N THR A 301 6.13 6.17 0.65
CA THR A 301 5.96 4.77 0.23
C THR A 301 4.68 4.14 0.76
N THR A 302 3.92 4.88 1.56
CA THR A 302 2.71 4.40 2.24
C THR A 302 2.97 3.20 3.15
N THR A 303 4.19 3.09 3.71
CA THR A 303 4.53 2.02 4.66
C THR A 303 3.93 2.30 6.03
N GLY A 304 3.94 3.56 6.49
CA GLY A 304 3.30 3.95 7.74
C GLY A 304 4.04 3.57 9.02
N PHE A 305 5.28 3.09 8.95
CA PHE A 305 6.12 2.92 10.14
C PHE A 305 6.50 4.26 10.77
N VAL A 306 6.66 4.27 12.10
CA VAL A 306 6.93 5.46 12.89
C VAL A 306 8.20 5.27 13.74
N THR A 307 9.09 6.27 13.72
CA THR A 307 10.24 6.40 14.65
C THR A 307 10.18 7.68 15.47
N ALA A 308 9.48 8.71 14.96
CA ALA A 308 9.31 10.01 15.60
C ALA A 308 7.94 10.59 15.23
N ASP A 309 7.41 11.46 16.07
CA ASP A 309 6.11 12.10 15.82
C ASP A 309 6.26 13.30 14.86
N LEU A 310 5.54 13.25 13.73
CA LEU A 310 5.44 14.34 12.77
C LEU A 310 4.37 15.40 13.15
N THR A 311 3.64 15.19 14.24
CA THR A 311 2.57 16.11 14.66
C THR A 311 3.01 17.13 15.71
N VAL A 312 4.30 17.21 16.02
CA VAL A 312 4.86 18.09 17.06
C VAL A 312 4.88 19.57 16.65
N HIS A 313 4.94 19.90 15.35
CA HIS A 313 4.94 21.27 14.86
C HIS A 313 3.95 21.49 13.72
N PRO A 314 3.31 22.67 13.61
CA PRO A 314 2.32 22.95 12.55
C PRO A 314 2.87 22.76 11.14
N MET A 315 4.14 23.09 10.89
CA MET A 315 4.78 22.90 9.59
C MET A 315 4.91 21.40 9.27
N LEU A 316 5.30 20.57 10.24
CA LEU A 316 5.44 19.12 10.06
C LEU A 316 4.08 18.49 9.82
N ILE A 317 3.02 18.89 10.52
CA ILE A 317 1.63 18.46 10.28
C ILE A 317 1.23 18.77 8.83
N THR A 318 1.51 19.99 8.35
CA THR A 318 1.17 20.42 6.99
C THR A 318 1.91 19.57 5.95
N LEU A 319 3.22 19.36 6.13
CA LEU A 319 4.04 18.55 5.22
C LEU A 319 3.60 17.08 5.25
N PHE A 320 3.32 16.53 6.43
CA PHE A 320 2.80 15.18 6.58
C PHE A 320 1.47 15.00 5.83
N PHE A 321 0.53 15.95 6.04
CA PHE A 321 -0.75 15.93 5.33
C PHE A 321 -0.57 15.97 3.80
N MET A 322 0.33 16.82 3.29
CA MET A 322 0.64 16.86 1.86
C MET A 322 1.23 15.53 1.36
N MET A 323 2.09 14.90 2.14
CA MET A 323 2.70 13.61 1.78
C MET A 323 1.70 12.46 1.75
N LEU A 324 0.56 12.51 2.49
CA LEU A 324 -0.50 11.50 2.41
C LEU A 324 -1.12 11.34 1.01
N PHE A 325 -1.01 12.37 0.15
CA PHE A 325 -1.48 12.34 -1.24
C PHE A 325 -0.41 11.87 -2.22
N LEU A 326 0.81 11.62 -1.76
CA LEU A 326 1.87 11.04 -2.58
C LEU A 326 1.88 9.53 -2.38
N GLY A 327 2.25 8.82 -3.42
CA GLY A 327 2.48 7.38 -3.36
C GLY A 327 3.86 7.07 -3.93
N GLY A 328 4.29 5.81 -3.90
CA GLY A 328 5.51 5.40 -4.59
C GLY A 328 5.34 5.34 -6.11
N SER A 329 6.34 4.78 -6.78
CA SER A 329 6.33 4.61 -8.24
C SER A 329 5.24 3.64 -8.71
N ALA A 330 4.79 3.81 -9.95
CA ALA A 330 3.91 2.82 -10.59
C ALA A 330 4.61 1.46 -10.68
N GLY A 331 3.89 0.38 -10.35
CA GLY A 331 4.49 -0.97 -10.29
C GLY A 331 5.35 -1.25 -9.06
N SER A 332 5.26 -0.43 -8.01
CA SER A 332 5.72 -0.70 -6.65
C SER A 332 4.60 -1.30 -5.79
N THR A 333 4.92 -1.76 -4.58
CA THR A 333 3.94 -2.24 -3.59
C THR A 333 3.16 -1.10 -2.91
N SER A 334 3.62 0.15 -2.99
CA SER A 334 3.00 1.29 -2.32
C SER A 334 1.55 1.53 -2.73
N GLY A 335 0.77 2.11 -1.83
CA GLY A 335 -0.57 2.64 -2.09
C GLY A 335 -0.53 4.05 -2.71
N GLY A 336 -1.54 4.85 -2.43
CA GLY A 336 -1.63 6.26 -2.77
C GLY A 336 -1.68 6.59 -4.25
N MET A 337 -1.66 7.89 -4.55
CA MET A 337 -1.53 8.36 -5.93
C MET A 337 -0.11 8.20 -6.42
N LYS A 338 0.08 7.34 -7.43
CA LYS A 338 1.41 7.04 -8.00
C LYS A 338 2.10 8.30 -8.52
N LEU A 339 3.39 8.44 -8.22
CA LEU A 339 4.20 9.62 -8.58
C LEU A 339 4.22 9.92 -10.07
N ILE A 340 4.09 8.91 -10.92
CA ILE A 340 4.00 9.13 -12.38
C ILE A 340 2.82 10.05 -12.75
N ARG A 341 1.69 9.95 -12.04
CA ARG A 341 0.52 10.81 -12.29
C ARG A 341 0.82 12.26 -11.95
N HIS A 342 1.47 12.49 -10.82
CA HIS A 342 1.92 13.84 -10.43
C HIS A 342 2.92 14.41 -11.44
N LEU A 343 3.91 13.60 -11.84
CA LEU A 343 4.92 14.01 -12.83
C LEU A 343 4.28 14.41 -14.18
N VAL A 344 3.30 13.62 -14.66
CA VAL A 344 2.60 13.92 -15.91
C VAL A 344 1.82 15.23 -15.80
N ILE A 345 1.09 15.44 -14.71
CA ILE A 345 0.29 16.66 -14.49
C ILE A 345 1.21 17.87 -14.36
N LEU A 346 2.28 17.80 -13.57
CA LEU A 346 3.24 18.90 -13.42
C LEU A 346 3.87 19.28 -14.76
N LYS A 347 4.28 18.29 -15.56
CA LYS A 347 4.81 18.55 -16.91
C LYS A 347 3.77 19.14 -17.85
N ASN A 348 2.50 18.66 -17.79
CA ASN A 348 1.43 19.22 -18.61
C ASN A 348 1.13 20.67 -18.21
N SER A 349 1.05 20.97 -16.90
CA SER A 349 0.82 22.34 -16.41
C SER A 349 1.95 23.28 -16.85
N ALA A 350 3.22 22.83 -16.77
CA ALA A 350 4.34 23.61 -17.25
C ALA A 350 4.30 23.85 -18.77
N LEU A 351 3.79 22.88 -19.55
CA LEU A 351 3.60 23.04 -21.00
C LEU A 351 2.43 23.96 -21.33
N GLU A 352 1.41 24.05 -20.47
CA GLU A 352 0.25 24.91 -20.69
C GLU A 352 0.66 26.39 -20.75
N PHE A 353 1.56 26.83 -19.87
CA PHE A 353 2.13 28.18 -19.97
C PHE A 353 2.81 28.45 -21.33
N ARG A 354 3.49 27.43 -21.89
CA ARG A 354 4.10 27.57 -23.21
C ARG A 354 3.07 27.59 -24.34
N ARG A 355 1.98 26.81 -24.22
CA ARG A 355 0.87 26.82 -25.19
C ARG A 355 0.17 28.16 -25.24
N LEU A 356 -0.03 28.80 -24.09
CA LEU A 356 -0.61 30.14 -24.00
C LEU A 356 0.27 31.19 -24.72
N MET A 357 1.59 31.05 -24.63
CA MET A 357 2.52 31.98 -25.33
C MET A 357 2.66 31.63 -26.84
N HIS A 358 2.51 30.36 -27.21
CA HIS A 358 2.68 29.89 -28.58
C HIS A 358 1.50 28.98 -28.99
N PRO A 359 0.32 29.56 -29.29
CA PRO A 359 -0.92 28.80 -29.52
C PRO A 359 -0.85 27.80 -30.68
N ASN A 360 -0.02 28.08 -31.67
CA ASN A 360 0.14 27.21 -32.87
C ASN A 360 1.20 26.11 -32.68
N ALA A 361 1.87 26.05 -31.52
CA ALA A 361 2.91 25.05 -31.28
C ALA A 361 2.28 23.70 -30.86
N VAL A 362 2.64 22.61 -31.54
CA VAL A 362 2.25 21.24 -31.17
C VAL A 362 3.16 20.76 -30.05
N LEU A 363 2.76 20.96 -28.80
CA LEU A 363 3.51 20.60 -27.62
C LEU A 363 2.89 19.37 -26.94
N SER A 364 3.62 18.24 -26.90
CA SER A 364 3.20 17.01 -26.24
C SER A 364 3.99 16.78 -24.93
N VAL A 365 3.32 16.26 -23.89
CA VAL A 365 3.99 15.79 -22.67
C VAL A 365 4.84 14.58 -23.02
N ARG A 366 6.10 14.56 -22.56
CA ARG A 366 7.02 13.42 -22.77
C ARG A 366 7.53 12.86 -21.46
N ILE A 367 7.49 11.53 -21.32
CA ILE A 367 8.08 10.76 -20.23
C ILE A 367 9.05 9.75 -20.85
N ASN A 368 10.28 9.68 -20.39
CA ASN A 368 11.31 8.78 -20.91
C ASN A 368 11.40 8.78 -22.45
N GLN A 369 11.38 9.97 -23.07
CA GLN A 369 11.38 10.20 -24.52
C GLN A 369 10.10 9.77 -25.28
N THR A 370 9.12 9.17 -24.61
CA THR A 370 7.84 8.76 -25.21
C THR A 370 6.79 9.83 -25.01
N SER A 371 6.01 10.17 -26.04
CA SER A 371 4.91 11.13 -25.93
C SER A 371 3.71 10.49 -25.24
N VAL A 372 3.15 11.21 -24.26
CA VAL A 372 1.92 10.82 -23.57
C VAL A 372 0.72 11.21 -24.44
N SER A 373 -0.13 10.25 -24.79
CA SER A 373 -1.33 10.53 -25.58
C SER A 373 -2.35 11.35 -24.79
N SER A 374 -3.13 12.19 -25.46
CA SER A 374 -4.19 13.00 -24.83
C SER A 374 -5.19 12.13 -24.04
N LYS A 375 -5.49 10.93 -24.51
CA LYS A 375 -6.37 9.98 -23.82
C LYS A 375 -5.83 9.60 -22.43
N ILE A 376 -4.52 9.33 -22.33
CA ILE A 376 -3.88 9.00 -21.04
C ILE A 376 -3.90 10.22 -20.12
N LEU A 377 -3.62 11.41 -20.67
CA LEU A 377 -3.65 12.64 -19.90
C LEU A 377 -5.04 12.91 -19.30
N PHE A 378 -6.11 12.80 -20.11
CA PHE A 378 -7.48 12.95 -19.62
C PHE A 378 -7.85 11.90 -18.57
N ASN A 379 -7.42 10.65 -18.73
CA ASN A 379 -7.65 9.61 -17.74
C ASN A 379 -6.95 9.93 -16.39
N ILE A 380 -5.72 10.47 -16.42
CA ILE A 380 -5.01 10.88 -15.21
C ILE A 380 -5.73 12.06 -14.54
N MET A 381 -6.16 13.07 -15.30
CA MET A 381 -6.92 14.20 -14.75
C MET A 381 -8.24 13.74 -14.13
N ALA A 382 -8.99 12.88 -14.80
CA ALA A 382 -10.23 12.32 -14.28
C ALA A 382 -9.97 11.53 -12.98
N PHE A 383 -8.90 10.73 -12.94
CA PHE A 383 -8.51 10.01 -11.72
C PHE A 383 -8.25 10.96 -10.55
N MET A 384 -7.50 12.05 -10.77
CA MET A 384 -7.19 13.03 -9.73
C MET A 384 -8.46 13.68 -9.18
N ILE A 385 -9.37 14.11 -10.08
CA ILE A 385 -10.64 14.73 -9.68
C ILE A 385 -11.45 13.75 -8.83
N VAL A 386 -11.62 12.51 -9.29
CA VAL A 386 -12.40 11.49 -8.56
C VAL A 386 -11.74 11.16 -7.22
N TYR A 387 -10.40 11.05 -7.18
CA TYR A 387 -9.67 10.79 -5.94
C TYR A 387 -9.94 11.88 -4.88
N PHE A 388 -9.79 13.16 -5.26
CA PHE A 388 -10.05 14.27 -4.33
C PHE A 388 -11.54 14.37 -3.95
N THR A 389 -12.45 14.05 -4.87
CA THR A 389 -13.89 14.00 -4.57
C THR A 389 -14.18 12.94 -3.50
N ILE A 390 -13.64 11.74 -3.65
CA ILE A 390 -13.83 10.64 -2.67
C ILE A 390 -13.17 11.01 -1.33
N PHE A 391 -11.99 11.61 -1.34
CA PHE A 391 -11.33 12.11 -0.15
C PHE A 391 -12.21 13.11 0.62
N ILE A 392 -12.77 14.12 -0.08
CA ILE A 392 -13.64 15.14 0.53
C ILE A 392 -14.91 14.50 1.08
N LEU A 393 -15.57 13.64 0.29
CA LEU A 393 -16.75 12.90 0.74
C LEU A 393 -16.44 12.04 1.96
N GLY A 394 -15.27 11.41 1.97
CA GLY A 394 -14.79 10.62 3.10
C GLY A 394 -14.63 11.45 4.36
N ALA A 395 -14.02 12.61 4.26
CA ALA A 395 -13.87 13.53 5.38
C ALA A 395 -15.24 14.01 5.91
N VAL A 396 -16.19 14.31 5.01
CA VAL A 396 -17.57 14.70 5.41
C VAL A 396 -18.26 13.56 6.15
N VAL A 397 -18.16 12.32 5.67
CA VAL A 397 -18.78 11.15 6.34
C VAL A 397 -18.16 10.93 7.74
N MET A 398 -16.84 11.08 7.88
CA MET A 398 -16.19 10.98 9.18
C MET A 398 -16.61 12.09 10.13
N SER A 399 -16.79 13.32 9.65
CA SER A 399 -17.31 14.43 10.43
C SER A 399 -18.77 14.18 10.88
N ILE A 400 -19.62 13.61 9.99
CA ILE A 400 -21.00 13.20 10.35
C ILE A 400 -20.99 12.10 11.43
N SER A 401 -19.98 11.22 11.44
CA SER A 401 -19.84 10.19 12.48
C SER A 401 -19.35 10.74 13.84
N GLY A 402 -19.14 12.05 13.97
CA GLY A 402 -18.83 12.73 15.22
C GLY A 402 -17.32 13.00 15.44
N GLU A 403 -16.50 12.81 14.42
CA GLU A 403 -15.06 13.09 14.53
C GLU A 403 -14.76 14.59 14.28
N ASP A 404 -13.70 15.10 14.94
CA ASP A 404 -13.21 16.46 14.73
C ASP A 404 -12.62 16.64 13.31
N PHE A 405 -12.47 17.89 12.90
CA PHE A 405 -12.01 18.23 11.54
C PHE A 405 -10.67 17.57 11.19
N LEU A 406 -9.70 17.62 12.09
CA LEU A 406 -8.35 17.10 11.83
C LEU A 406 -8.37 15.56 11.71
N THR A 407 -9.12 14.88 12.56
CA THR A 407 -9.34 13.42 12.50
C THR A 407 -10.08 13.04 11.22
N SER A 408 -11.10 13.80 10.84
CA SER A 408 -11.90 13.51 9.63
C SER A 408 -11.10 13.61 8.36
N ILE A 409 -10.33 14.69 8.16
CA ILE A 409 -9.48 14.83 6.96
C ILE A 409 -8.29 13.86 6.99
N GLY A 410 -7.66 13.67 8.16
CA GLY A 410 -6.50 12.80 8.31
C GLY A 410 -6.83 11.33 8.09
N SER A 411 -7.93 10.83 8.69
CA SER A 411 -8.37 9.44 8.52
C SER A 411 -8.83 9.14 7.10
N SER A 412 -9.55 10.08 6.45
CA SER A 412 -9.99 9.93 5.06
C SER A 412 -8.79 9.92 4.10
N ALA A 413 -7.83 10.86 4.26
CA ALA A 413 -6.63 10.91 3.41
C ALA A 413 -5.78 9.65 3.57
N SER A 414 -5.55 9.22 4.82
CA SER A 414 -4.78 8.01 5.12
C SER A 414 -5.45 6.74 4.58
N ALA A 415 -6.77 6.61 4.74
CA ALA A 415 -7.50 5.44 4.27
C ALA A 415 -7.49 5.31 2.74
N ILE A 416 -7.81 6.39 2.00
CA ILE A 416 -7.78 6.35 0.53
C ILE A 416 -6.36 6.26 -0.03
N GLY A 417 -5.37 6.81 0.70
CA GLY A 417 -3.95 6.73 0.37
C GLY A 417 -3.31 5.39 0.75
N ASN A 418 -3.97 4.57 1.58
CA ASN A 418 -3.42 3.35 2.17
C ASN A 418 -2.08 3.61 2.90
N VAL A 419 -2.03 4.64 3.74
CA VAL A 419 -0.79 5.06 4.44
C VAL A 419 -0.72 4.51 5.86
N GLY A 420 -1.88 4.40 6.55
CA GLY A 420 -2.02 3.96 7.94
C GLY A 420 -2.15 5.13 8.91
N PRO A 421 -1.07 5.78 9.29
CA PRO A 421 -1.15 6.97 10.14
C PRO A 421 -1.92 8.11 9.45
N GLY A 422 -2.71 8.85 10.24
CA GLY A 422 -3.44 10.04 9.81
C GLY A 422 -3.13 11.25 10.70
N LEU A 423 -4.13 12.09 10.94
CA LEU A 423 -4.04 13.27 11.80
C LEU A 423 -5.09 13.21 12.90
N GLY A 424 -4.95 14.05 13.91
CA GLY A 424 -5.86 14.10 15.06
C GLY A 424 -5.80 12.82 15.90
N LYS A 425 -6.94 12.19 16.19
CA LYS A 425 -7.01 10.96 17.00
C LYS A 425 -6.35 9.74 16.36
N VAL A 426 -6.06 9.79 15.06
CA VAL A 426 -5.41 8.72 14.29
C VAL A 426 -3.98 9.10 13.86
N CYS A 427 -3.31 9.88 14.69
CA CYS A 427 -1.96 10.37 14.47
C CYS A 427 -0.93 9.21 14.34
N PRO A 428 0.34 9.49 13.90
CA PRO A 428 1.34 8.44 13.74
C PRO A 428 1.60 7.56 14.96
N THR A 429 1.46 8.12 16.15
CA THR A 429 1.61 7.41 17.44
C THR A 429 0.27 6.95 18.06
N CYS A 430 -0.84 7.18 17.34
CA CYS A 430 -2.19 6.86 17.79
C CYS A 430 -2.74 5.60 17.08
N ASN A 431 -3.99 5.23 17.40
CA ASN A 431 -4.69 4.13 16.73
C ASN A 431 -6.16 4.48 16.41
N TYR A 432 -6.84 3.60 15.71
CA TYR A 432 -8.22 3.78 15.25
C TYR A 432 -9.27 3.21 16.23
N ALA A 433 -8.86 2.73 17.41
CA ALA A 433 -9.78 2.10 18.39
C ALA A 433 -10.92 3.02 18.80
N GLY A 434 -10.63 4.31 19.02
CA GLY A 434 -11.59 5.31 19.48
C GLY A 434 -12.64 5.75 18.48
N LEU A 435 -12.54 5.35 17.19
CA LEU A 435 -13.51 5.71 16.16
C LEU A 435 -14.79 4.87 16.29
N THR A 436 -15.90 5.41 15.78
CA THR A 436 -17.18 4.69 15.74
C THR A 436 -17.09 3.46 14.82
N SER A 437 -17.89 2.41 15.10
CA SER A 437 -17.95 1.20 14.25
C SER A 437 -18.35 1.54 12.80
N PHE A 438 -19.26 2.51 12.60
CA PHE A 438 -19.62 3.00 11.27
C PHE A 438 -18.43 3.66 10.59
N GLY A 439 -17.71 4.55 11.27
CA GLY A 439 -16.51 5.21 10.75
C GLY A 439 -15.43 4.19 10.32
N LYS A 440 -15.17 3.17 11.15
CA LYS A 440 -14.22 2.09 10.84
C LYS A 440 -14.60 1.31 9.58
N LEU A 441 -15.86 0.88 9.46
CA LEU A 441 -16.34 0.16 8.27
C LEU A 441 -16.29 1.04 7.01
N PHE A 442 -16.63 2.33 7.16
CA PHE A 442 -16.53 3.26 6.03
C PHE A 442 -15.08 3.51 5.60
N LEU A 443 -14.15 3.71 6.53
CA LEU A 443 -12.73 3.81 6.22
C LEU A 443 -12.20 2.52 5.59
N SER A 444 -12.66 1.34 6.02
CA SER A 444 -12.34 0.06 5.40
C SER A 444 -12.74 0.03 3.92
N LEU A 445 -13.90 0.59 3.57
CA LEU A 445 -14.31 0.74 2.17
C LEU A 445 -13.37 1.68 1.42
N LEU A 446 -12.98 2.82 2.01
CA LEU A 446 -12.02 3.75 1.39
C LEU A 446 -10.65 3.09 1.15
N MET A 447 -10.16 2.28 2.10
CA MET A 447 -8.92 1.51 1.93
C MET A 447 -8.98 0.56 0.73
N LEU A 448 -10.10 -0.15 0.54
CA LEU A 448 -10.32 -1.01 -0.62
C LEU A 448 -10.38 -0.21 -1.92
N VAL A 449 -11.10 0.92 -1.93
CA VAL A 449 -11.22 1.80 -3.11
C VAL A 449 -9.84 2.36 -3.51
N GLY A 450 -9.05 2.82 -2.55
CA GLY A 450 -7.69 3.32 -2.78
C GLY A 450 -6.78 2.24 -3.36
N ARG A 451 -6.75 1.07 -2.73
CA ARG A 451 -5.86 -0.04 -3.10
C ARG A 451 -6.15 -0.61 -4.48
N LEU A 452 -7.41 -0.72 -4.86
CA LEU A 452 -7.85 -1.30 -6.14
C LEU A 452 -7.90 -0.29 -7.29
N GLU A 453 -7.26 0.87 -7.12
CA GLU A 453 -7.22 1.92 -8.16
C GLU A 453 -8.63 2.44 -8.50
N ILE A 454 -9.28 3.07 -7.58
CA ILE A 454 -10.58 3.79 -7.60
C ILE A 454 -11.56 3.36 -8.69
N PHE A 455 -11.20 3.49 -9.97
CA PHE A 455 -12.08 3.15 -11.10
C PHE A 455 -12.50 1.68 -11.12
N THR A 456 -11.64 0.78 -10.66
CA THR A 456 -11.93 -0.66 -10.61
C THR A 456 -13.14 -0.95 -9.71
N VAL A 457 -13.23 -0.26 -8.57
CA VAL A 457 -14.33 -0.44 -7.61
C VAL A 457 -15.56 0.36 -8.03
N ILE A 458 -15.39 1.64 -8.42
CA ILE A 458 -16.51 2.51 -8.75
C ILE A 458 -17.30 1.97 -9.94
N ILE A 459 -16.64 1.44 -10.98
CA ILE A 459 -17.33 0.85 -12.14
C ILE A 459 -18.32 -0.22 -11.69
N VAL A 460 -17.95 -1.09 -10.75
CA VAL A 460 -18.83 -2.16 -10.24
C VAL A 460 -20.05 -1.60 -9.53
N LEU A 461 -19.94 -0.40 -8.92
CA LEU A 461 -21.05 0.26 -8.23
C LEU A 461 -21.97 1.02 -9.18
N THR A 462 -21.62 1.20 -10.47
CA THR A 462 -22.45 1.95 -11.42
C THR A 462 -23.62 1.10 -11.96
N PRO A 463 -24.83 1.66 -12.12
CA PRO A 463 -25.97 0.94 -12.72
C PRO A 463 -25.70 0.44 -14.15
N SER A 464 -24.89 1.18 -14.92
CA SER A 464 -24.48 0.82 -16.28
C SER A 464 -23.68 -0.47 -16.35
N PHE A 465 -22.95 -0.80 -15.29
CA PHE A 465 -22.21 -2.04 -15.20
C PHE A 465 -23.12 -3.27 -15.20
N TRP A 466 -24.29 -3.20 -14.58
CA TRP A 466 -25.24 -4.31 -14.43
C TRP A 466 -26.22 -4.43 -15.60
N ARG A 467 -26.38 -3.41 -16.42
CA ARG A 467 -27.19 -3.47 -17.64
C ARG A 467 -26.45 -4.27 -18.71
N ARG A 468 -27.08 -5.33 -19.24
CA ARG A 468 -26.60 -6.02 -20.44
C ARG A 468 -26.86 -5.09 -21.64
N THR A 469 -25.80 -4.54 -22.24
CA THR A 469 -25.82 -3.98 -23.59
C THR A 469 -25.60 -5.12 -24.55
#